data_53a04cc195f7dd59a128293699a818a8
#
_entry.id   53a04cc195f7dd59a128293699a818a8
#
_cell.length_a   1.000
_cell.length_b   1.000
_cell.length_c   1.000
_cell.angle_alpha   90.00
_cell.angle_beta   90.00
_cell.angle_gamma   90.00
#
_symmetry.space_group_name_H-M   'P 1'
#
loop_
_entity.id
_entity.type
_entity.pdbx_description
1 polymer ?
#
loop_
_entity_poly.entity_id
_entity_poly.type
_entity_poly.pdbx_seq_one_letter_code
_entity_poly.pdbx_strand_id
1 'polypeptide(L)'
;MSVYSKYEYEFERFITELGFVIETTNFYLGGCFQHKDYQNLYIGYISFAYKYNKTHYIVTLYNADTDMTFRVEATDWTIFLSELKAKLNLYFTKS
;
A
#
# COMPACT_ATOMS: atom_id res chain seq x y z
N MET A 1 3.14 -16.81 -15.52
CA MET A 1 2.67 -15.90 -14.46
C MET A 1 3.57 -15.98 -13.25
N SER A 2 3.79 -14.83 -12.61
CA SER A 2 4.52 -14.79 -11.35
C SER A 2 3.75 -15.51 -10.25
N VAL A 3 4.46 -16.18 -9.35
CA VAL A 3 3.82 -16.80 -8.17
C VAL A 3 3.13 -15.78 -7.27
N TYR A 4 3.46 -14.50 -7.45
CA TYR A 4 2.89 -13.41 -6.65
C TYR A 4 1.69 -12.73 -7.31
N SER A 5 1.29 -13.13 -8.52
CA SER A 5 0.17 -12.50 -9.25
C SER A 5 -1.12 -12.46 -8.45
N LYS A 6 -1.40 -13.53 -7.72
CA LYS A 6 -2.59 -13.61 -6.88
C LYS A 6 -2.59 -12.51 -5.81
N TYR A 7 -1.45 -12.31 -5.15
CA TYR A 7 -1.33 -11.31 -4.09
C TYR A 7 -1.39 -9.88 -4.66
N GLU A 8 -0.80 -9.67 -5.83
CA GLU A 8 -0.88 -8.38 -6.50
C GLU A 8 -2.32 -8.02 -6.83
N TYR A 9 -3.09 -8.99 -7.34
CA TYR A 9 -4.49 -8.80 -7.67
C TYR A 9 -5.32 -8.51 -6.41
N GLU A 10 -5.11 -9.29 -5.35
CA GLU A 10 -5.82 -9.11 -4.10
C GLU A 10 -5.49 -7.76 -3.46
N PHE A 11 -4.23 -7.34 -3.56
CA PHE A 11 -3.80 -6.05 -3.07
C PHE A 11 -4.51 -4.90 -3.80
N GLU A 12 -4.54 -4.96 -5.13
CA GLU A 12 -5.22 -3.93 -5.90
C GLU A 12 -6.70 -3.83 -5.56
N ARG A 13 -7.36 -4.98 -5.42
CA ARG A 13 -8.77 -4.99 -5.01
C ARG A 13 -8.94 -4.36 -3.64
N PHE A 14 -8.06 -4.71 -2.71
CA PHE A 14 -8.11 -4.23 -1.34
C PHE A 14 -7.99 -2.71 -1.28
N ILE A 15 -6.98 -2.15 -1.95
CA ILE A 15 -6.77 -0.70 -1.93
C ILE A 15 -7.83 0.06 -2.74
N THR A 16 -8.35 -0.56 -3.80
CA THR A 16 -9.43 0.03 -4.59
C THR A 16 -10.69 0.18 -3.73
N GLU A 17 -11.00 -0.84 -2.93
CA GLU A 17 -12.13 -0.79 -2.01
C GLU A 17 -11.95 0.29 -0.95
N LEU A 18 -10.70 0.64 -0.63
CA LEU A 18 -10.38 1.71 0.32
C LEU A 18 -10.33 3.09 -0.32
N GLY A 19 -10.48 3.18 -1.65
CA GLY A 19 -10.56 4.46 -2.34
C GLY A 19 -9.33 4.84 -3.18
N PHE A 20 -8.35 3.96 -3.33
CA PHE A 20 -7.19 4.20 -4.19
C PHE A 20 -7.52 3.76 -5.62
N VAL A 21 -7.81 4.70 -6.48
CA VAL A 21 -8.33 4.36 -7.82
C VAL A 21 -7.55 5.00 -8.97
N ILE A 22 -6.69 5.96 -8.69
CA ILE A 22 -5.97 6.68 -9.73
C ILE A 22 -4.52 6.23 -9.75
N GLU A 23 -4.14 5.53 -10.81
CA GLU A 23 -2.73 5.18 -11.01
C GLU A 23 -1.98 6.42 -11.49
N THR A 24 -0.86 6.74 -10.85
CA THR A 24 -0.11 7.96 -11.11
C THR A 24 1.38 7.73 -10.83
N THR A 25 2.17 8.79 -11.00
CA THR A 25 3.59 8.78 -10.68
C THR A 25 3.84 9.81 -9.58
N ASN A 26 4.53 9.38 -8.53
CA ASN A 26 4.91 10.25 -7.44
C ASN A 26 6.43 10.26 -7.31
N PHE A 27 7.00 11.42 -7.02
CA PHE A 27 8.45 11.58 -6.95
C PHE A 27 9.10 10.60 -5.96
N TYR A 28 8.45 10.35 -4.83
CA TYR A 28 9.01 9.50 -3.78
C TYR A 28 8.72 8.01 -3.97
N LEU A 29 7.61 7.67 -4.63
CA LEU A 29 7.16 6.29 -4.74
C LEU A 29 7.32 5.69 -6.14
N GLY A 30 7.57 6.52 -7.15
CA GLY A 30 7.52 6.07 -8.53
C GLY A 30 6.07 5.77 -8.93
N GLY A 31 5.81 4.62 -9.54
CA GLY A 31 4.45 4.20 -9.86
C GLY A 31 3.66 3.95 -8.58
N CYS A 32 2.44 4.47 -8.51
CA CYS A 32 1.62 4.37 -7.30
C CYS A 32 0.15 4.67 -7.59
N PHE A 33 -0.67 4.51 -6.55
CA PHE A 33 -2.10 4.84 -6.60
C PHE A 33 -2.38 6.03 -5.69
N GLN A 34 -3.28 6.91 -6.12
CA GLN A 34 -3.69 8.07 -5.37
C GLN A 34 -5.11 7.85 -4.85
N HIS A 35 -5.36 8.29 -3.60
CA HIS A 35 -6.70 8.19 -3.03
C HIS A 35 -7.63 9.21 -3.69
N LYS A 36 -8.84 8.78 -4.02
CA LYS A 36 -9.80 9.64 -4.73
C LYS A 36 -10.30 10.80 -3.87
N ASP A 37 -10.43 10.60 -2.55
CA ASP A 37 -10.95 11.61 -1.63
C ASP A 37 -9.85 12.32 -0.84
N TYR A 38 -8.81 11.60 -0.47
CA TYR A 38 -7.65 12.13 0.24
C TYR A 38 -6.50 12.26 -0.75
N GLN A 39 -6.54 13.31 -1.57
CA GLN A 39 -5.66 13.44 -2.74
C GLN A 39 -4.18 13.59 -2.40
N ASN A 40 -3.87 13.86 -1.14
CA ASN A 40 -2.48 13.91 -0.69
C ASN A 40 -1.95 12.57 -0.21
N LEU A 41 -2.79 11.54 -0.24
CA LEU A 41 -2.42 10.19 0.21
C LEU A 41 -2.16 9.28 -0.99
N TYR A 42 -0.97 8.70 -1.01
CA TYR A 42 -0.51 7.81 -2.08
C TYR A 42 -0.08 6.48 -1.49
N ILE A 43 -0.29 5.42 -2.26
CA ILE A 43 0.21 4.09 -1.89
C ILE A 43 0.96 3.50 -3.09
N GLY A 44 2.17 3.01 -2.85
CA GLY A 44 2.99 2.40 -3.88
C GLY A 44 2.51 0.99 -4.24
N TYR A 45 3.13 0.41 -5.28
CA TYR A 45 2.87 -0.98 -5.62
C TYR A 45 3.41 -1.90 -4.54
N ILE A 46 2.72 -3.04 -4.35
CA ILE A 46 3.20 -4.04 -3.40
C ILE A 46 4.51 -4.65 -3.91
N SER A 47 5.43 -4.88 -2.99
CA SER A 47 6.71 -5.52 -3.26
C SER A 47 6.83 -6.79 -2.44
N PHE A 48 7.65 -7.71 -2.93
CA PHE A 48 7.88 -8.99 -2.29
C PHE A 48 9.38 -9.18 -2.09
N ALA A 49 9.78 -9.62 -0.90
CA ALA A 49 11.16 -9.96 -0.60
C ALA A 49 11.19 -11.31 0.10
N TYR A 50 12.11 -12.16 -0.30
CA TYR A 50 12.29 -13.46 0.34
C TYR A 50 13.51 -13.40 1.23
N LYS A 51 13.30 -13.45 2.54
CA LYS A 51 14.35 -13.33 3.56
C LYS A 51 14.06 -14.30 4.71
N TYR A 52 15.07 -14.93 5.22
CA TYR A 52 14.95 -15.83 6.39
C TYR A 52 13.90 -16.92 6.14
N ASN A 53 13.89 -17.47 4.93
CA ASN A 53 12.97 -18.53 4.48
C ASN A 53 11.50 -18.13 4.53
N LYS A 54 11.21 -16.81 4.45
CA LYS A 54 9.84 -16.30 4.43
C LYS A 54 9.69 -15.21 3.38
N THR A 55 8.51 -15.16 2.77
CA THR A 55 8.14 -14.06 1.89
C THR A 55 7.68 -12.90 2.75
N HIS A 56 8.28 -11.73 2.50
CA HIS A 56 7.88 -10.48 3.14
C HIS A 56 7.05 -9.67 2.14
N TYR A 57 5.88 -9.25 2.57
CA TYR A 57 4.99 -8.38 1.79
C TYR A 57 5.25 -6.95 2.25
N ILE A 58 5.53 -6.06 1.30
CA ILE A 58 6.01 -4.71 1.61
C ILE A 58 5.25 -3.70 0.77
N VAL A 59 4.82 -2.62 1.41
CA VAL A 59 4.23 -1.49 0.70
C VAL A 59 4.65 -0.19 1.39
N THR A 60 4.74 0.89 0.61
CA THR A 60 5.07 2.21 1.13
C THR A 60 3.90 3.15 0.89
N LEU A 61 3.55 3.91 1.92
CA LEU A 61 2.55 4.96 1.88
C LEU A 61 3.27 6.31 1.91
N TYR A 62 2.73 7.30 1.21
CA TYR A 62 3.26 8.65 1.22
C TYR A 62 2.13 9.64 1.46
N ASN A 63 2.33 10.54 2.42
CA ASN A 63 1.40 11.63 2.69
C ASN A 63 2.08 12.94 2.28
N ALA A 64 1.55 13.59 1.24
CA ALA A 64 2.14 14.80 0.70
C ALA A 64 1.94 16.02 1.61
N ASP A 65 0.92 16.01 2.48
CA ASP A 65 0.70 17.10 3.43
C ASP A 65 1.83 17.22 4.45
N THR A 66 2.32 16.07 4.92
CA THR A 66 3.35 16.02 5.95
C THR A 66 4.73 15.68 5.38
N ASP A 67 4.79 15.36 4.08
CA ASP A 67 6.00 14.91 3.39
C ASP A 67 6.63 13.70 4.09
N MET A 68 5.79 12.78 4.56
CA MET A 68 6.24 11.58 5.27
C MET A 68 5.90 10.32 4.51
N THR A 69 6.80 9.35 4.60
CA THR A 69 6.57 8.01 4.07
C THR A 69 6.44 7.02 5.21
N PHE A 70 5.61 6.01 5.01
CA PHE A 70 5.40 4.94 5.98
C PHE A 70 5.52 3.62 5.26
N ARG A 71 6.17 2.67 5.91
CA ARG A 71 6.35 1.34 5.35
C ARG A 71 5.56 0.33 6.16
N VAL A 72 4.83 -0.55 5.46
CA VAL A 72 4.15 -1.68 6.09
C VAL A 72 4.82 -2.94 5.55
N GLU A 73 5.28 -3.79 6.45
CA GLU A 73 5.94 -5.04 6.09
C GLU A 73 5.48 -6.14 7.04
N ALA A 74 5.12 -7.30 6.49
CA ALA A 74 4.72 -8.46 7.28
C ALA A 74 5.00 -9.73 6.48
N THR A 75 5.06 -10.86 7.18
CA THR A 75 5.31 -12.17 6.57
C THR A 75 4.03 -13.00 6.44
N ASP A 76 2.94 -12.54 7.02
CA ASP A 76 1.62 -13.16 6.91
C ASP A 76 0.71 -12.22 6.13
N TRP A 77 0.05 -12.76 5.10
CA TRP A 77 -0.76 -11.94 4.19
C TRP A 77 -1.94 -11.26 4.90
N THR A 78 -2.63 -12.01 5.73
CA THR A 78 -3.79 -11.48 6.46
C THR A 78 -3.37 -10.38 7.44
N ILE A 79 -2.26 -10.60 8.14
CA ILE A 79 -1.71 -9.60 9.07
C ILE A 79 -1.26 -8.37 8.29
N PHE A 80 -0.61 -8.57 7.13
CA PHE A 80 -0.19 -7.46 6.27
C PHE A 80 -1.36 -6.55 5.90
N LEU A 81 -2.45 -7.15 5.42
CA LEU A 81 -3.64 -6.38 5.04
C LEU A 81 -4.27 -5.67 6.25
N SER A 82 -4.31 -6.34 7.40
CA SER A 82 -4.85 -5.75 8.63
C SER A 82 -4.03 -4.56 9.10
N GLU A 83 -2.71 -4.67 9.06
CA GLU A 83 -1.82 -3.58 9.45
C GLU A 83 -1.93 -2.41 8.48
N LEU A 84 -2.02 -2.71 7.18
CA LEU A 84 -2.20 -1.68 6.16
C LEU A 84 -3.50 -0.92 6.39
N LYS A 85 -4.59 -1.64 6.62
CA LYS A 85 -5.89 -1.02 6.87
C LYS A 85 -5.87 -0.17 8.13
N ALA A 86 -5.26 -0.66 9.21
CA ALA A 86 -5.15 0.10 10.45
C ALA A 86 -4.38 1.40 10.25
N LYS A 87 -3.28 1.33 9.51
CA LYS A 87 -2.47 2.51 9.20
C LYS A 87 -3.26 3.52 8.37
N LEU A 88 -3.98 3.06 7.36
CA LEU A 88 -4.79 3.92 6.50
C LEU A 88 -5.95 4.56 7.27
N ASN A 89 -6.56 3.83 8.19
CA ASN A 89 -7.67 4.38 8.99
C ASN A 89 -7.26 5.58 9.83
N LEU A 90 -5.98 5.68 10.20
CA LEU A 90 -5.48 6.85 10.91
C LEU A 90 -5.62 8.12 10.08
N TYR A 91 -5.50 8.00 8.74
CA TYR A 91 -5.69 9.15 7.86
C TYR A 91 -7.17 9.44 7.63
N PHE A 92 -7.97 8.40 7.47
CA PHE A 92 -9.40 8.55 7.15
C PHE A 92 -10.21 9.14 8.29
N THR A 93 -9.74 9.03 9.52
CA THR A 93 -10.44 9.54 10.70
C THR A 93 -10.01 10.95 11.08
N LYS A 94 -9.09 11.55 10.35
CA LYS A 94 -8.56 12.89 10.66
C LYS A 94 -9.28 14.02 9.94
N SER A 95 -10.37 13.73 9.34
CA SER A 95 -11.15 14.75 8.62
C SER A 95 -11.92 15.66 9.56
#